data_ef9261e4bbd81aaf525a0e394bc7c63c
#
_entry.id   ef9261e4bbd81aaf525a0e394bc7c63c
#
_cell.length_a   1.000
_cell.length_b   1.000
_cell.length_c   1.000
_cell.angle_alpha   90.00
_cell.angle_beta   90.00
_cell.angle_gamma   90.00
#
_symmetry.space_group_name_H-M   'P 1'
#
loop_
_entity.id
_entity.type
_entity.pdbx_description
1 polymer ?
#
loop_
_entity_poly.entity_id
_entity_poly.type
_entity_poly.pdbx_seq_one_letter_code
_entity_poly.pdbx_strand_id
1 'polypeptide(L)'
;FAFEEFKAPILILSIRDKSENYWSITPGSNGYITPSYCFRKIKNALEKENITSYIDEGSLALYKLKLVKENPILATFLENEYPAVQLNFPLGEYTYLENVVKNFSEDYDVINQKNKEVNYDSITIFSKNYTISESTLTLIFIFIIIFSLFSICLLSFTNA
;
A
#
# COMPACT_ATOMS: atom_id res chain seq x y z
N PHE A 1 -6.05 15.24 28.83
CA PHE A 1 -6.33 14.10 27.92
C PHE A 1 -6.72 14.69 26.60
N ALA A 2 -5.80 14.69 25.63
CA ALA A 2 -6.15 14.99 24.25
C ALA A 2 -6.93 13.78 23.71
N PHE A 3 -8.20 13.96 23.39
CA PHE A 3 -8.94 13.00 22.61
C PHE A 3 -8.31 12.99 21.20
N GLU A 4 -7.55 11.96 20.84
CA GLU A 4 -7.19 11.73 19.46
C GLU A 4 -8.51 11.52 18.69
N GLU A 5 -8.81 12.46 17.81
CA GLU A 5 -9.98 12.39 16.94
C GLU A 5 -9.75 11.26 15.94
N PHE A 6 -10.44 10.14 16.10
CA PHE A 6 -10.34 9.01 15.19
C PHE A 6 -11.01 9.37 13.86
N LYS A 7 -10.21 9.61 12.86
CA LYS A 7 -10.69 9.87 11.50
C LYS A 7 -11.00 8.53 10.80
N ALA A 8 -12.23 8.38 10.33
CA ALA A 8 -12.62 7.18 9.57
C ALA A 8 -11.84 7.07 8.25
N PRO A 9 -11.47 5.86 7.81
CA PRO A 9 -10.81 5.66 6.53
C PRO A 9 -11.73 6.03 5.37
N ILE A 10 -11.19 6.74 4.39
CA ILE A 10 -11.89 7.24 3.20
C ILE A 10 -11.49 6.39 1.99
N LEU A 11 -12.48 5.84 1.30
CA LEU A 11 -12.29 5.16 0.03
C LEU A 11 -12.76 6.06 -1.12
N ILE A 12 -11.83 6.46 -1.96
CA ILE A 12 -12.11 7.23 -3.18
C ILE A 12 -12.26 6.23 -4.33
N LEU A 13 -13.36 6.34 -5.06
CA LEU A 13 -13.63 5.45 -6.19
C LEU A 13 -13.38 6.20 -7.51
N SER A 14 -12.66 5.57 -8.42
CA SER A 14 -12.36 6.09 -9.75
C SER A 14 -12.61 5.03 -10.81
N ILE A 15 -13.32 5.41 -11.86
CA ILE A 15 -13.59 4.52 -13.00
C ILE A 15 -12.43 4.63 -13.99
N ARG A 16 -11.89 3.50 -14.42
CA ARG A 16 -10.88 3.44 -15.48
C ARG A 16 -11.49 3.56 -16.87
N ASP A 17 -10.67 3.98 -17.80
CA ASP A 17 -11.05 3.99 -19.21
C ASP A 17 -11.34 2.57 -19.70
N LYS A 18 -12.20 2.44 -20.72
CA LYS A 18 -12.63 1.14 -21.28
C LYS A 18 -11.48 0.25 -21.79
N SER A 19 -10.32 0.83 -22.06
CA SER A 19 -9.12 0.10 -22.50
C SER A 19 -8.37 -0.58 -21.36
N GLU A 20 -8.64 -0.22 -20.12
CA GLU A 20 -7.94 -0.70 -18.93
C GLU A 20 -8.85 -1.60 -18.09
N ASN A 21 -8.76 -2.91 -18.32
CA ASN A 21 -9.61 -3.91 -17.66
C ASN A 21 -8.89 -4.56 -16.46
N TYR A 22 -8.43 -3.73 -15.52
CA TYR A 22 -7.81 -4.21 -14.28
C TYR A 22 -8.07 -3.27 -13.10
N TRP A 23 -8.03 -3.83 -11.91
CA TRP A 23 -8.17 -3.10 -10.66
C TRP A 23 -6.82 -2.60 -10.18
N SER A 24 -6.77 -1.35 -9.72
CA SER A 24 -5.56 -0.83 -9.11
C SER A 24 -5.83 0.08 -7.91
N ILE A 25 -4.83 0.22 -7.08
CA ILE A 25 -4.85 1.04 -5.88
C ILE A 25 -3.86 2.18 -6.07
N THR A 26 -4.34 3.41 -5.87
CA THR A 26 -3.48 4.60 -5.78
C THR A 26 -3.23 4.88 -4.29
N PRO A 27 -2.03 4.56 -3.77
CA PRO A 27 -1.74 4.56 -2.34
C PRO A 27 -1.20 5.89 -1.83
N GLY A 28 -1.19 6.93 -2.64
CA GLY A 28 -0.63 8.22 -2.24
C GLY A 28 -0.73 9.28 -3.31
N SER A 29 -0.37 10.51 -2.95
CA SER A 29 -0.26 11.64 -3.87
C SER A 29 0.63 12.72 -3.25
N ASN A 30 1.38 13.43 -4.06
CA ASN A 30 2.23 14.57 -3.68
C ASN A 30 3.17 14.30 -2.48
N GLY A 31 3.71 13.08 -2.39
CA GLY A 31 4.60 12.66 -1.30
C GLY A 31 3.89 12.18 -0.03
N TYR A 32 2.57 12.32 0.04
CA TYR A 32 1.75 11.76 1.11
C TYR A 32 1.32 10.34 0.76
N ILE A 33 1.43 9.44 1.73
CA ILE A 33 1.12 8.02 1.56
C ILE A 33 -0.06 7.64 2.45
N THR A 34 -0.95 6.84 1.91
CA THR A 34 -2.03 6.18 2.64
C THR A 34 -1.45 5.42 3.84
N PRO A 35 -1.99 5.54 5.06
CA PRO A 35 -1.57 4.73 6.19
C PRO A 35 -1.66 3.23 5.90
N SER A 36 -0.69 2.44 6.39
CA SER A 36 -0.54 1.01 6.06
C SER A 36 -1.79 0.19 6.38
N TYR A 37 -2.50 0.51 7.45
CA TYR A 37 -3.73 -0.17 7.82
C TYR A 37 -4.86 0.07 6.81
N CYS A 38 -5.00 1.30 6.28
CA CYS A 38 -5.99 1.63 5.26
C CYS A 38 -5.68 0.94 3.93
N PHE A 39 -4.41 0.91 3.55
CA PHE A 39 -3.93 0.20 2.37
C PHE A 39 -4.18 -1.32 2.48
N ARG A 40 -3.87 -1.93 3.63
CA ARG A 40 -4.16 -3.35 3.88
C ARG A 40 -5.64 -3.65 3.84
N LYS A 41 -6.46 -2.76 4.39
CA LYS A 41 -7.91 -2.92 4.42
C LYS A 41 -8.51 -3.03 3.03
N ILE A 42 -8.13 -2.15 2.10
CA ILE A 42 -8.61 -2.24 0.72
C ILE A 42 -8.06 -3.47 0.00
N LYS A 43 -6.81 -3.85 0.25
CA LYS A 43 -6.24 -5.09 -0.28
C LYS A 43 -7.03 -6.32 0.17
N ASN A 44 -7.30 -6.44 1.46
CA ASN A 44 -8.07 -7.55 2.02
C ASN A 44 -9.51 -7.58 1.45
N ALA A 45 -10.12 -6.42 1.25
CA ALA A 45 -11.45 -6.32 0.66
C ALA A 45 -11.48 -6.86 -0.78
N LEU A 46 -10.45 -6.58 -1.57
CA LEU A 46 -10.28 -7.09 -2.93
C LEU A 46 -9.97 -8.61 -2.94
N GLU A 47 -9.11 -9.07 -2.05
CA GLU A 47 -8.76 -10.48 -1.92
C GLU A 47 -9.96 -11.36 -1.53
N LYS A 48 -10.87 -10.87 -0.67
CA LYS A 48 -12.13 -11.56 -0.32
C LYS A 48 -13.02 -11.82 -1.55
N GLU A 49 -12.96 -10.93 -2.53
CA GLU A 49 -13.70 -11.09 -3.81
C GLU A 49 -12.87 -11.80 -4.89
N ASN A 50 -11.67 -12.33 -4.56
CA ASN A 50 -10.72 -12.93 -5.49
C ASN A 50 -10.28 -11.98 -6.62
N ILE A 51 -10.26 -10.67 -6.36
CA ILE A 51 -9.84 -9.65 -7.32
C ILE A 51 -8.34 -9.42 -7.21
N THR A 52 -7.63 -9.64 -8.32
CA THR A 52 -6.23 -9.25 -8.42
C THR A 52 -6.12 -7.75 -8.64
N SER A 53 -5.36 -7.07 -7.78
CA SER A 53 -5.14 -5.63 -7.89
C SER A 53 -3.66 -5.28 -7.93
N TYR A 54 -3.35 -4.20 -8.62
CA TYR A 54 -1.99 -3.67 -8.77
C TYR A 54 -1.87 -2.33 -8.03
N ILE A 55 -0.65 -1.92 -7.70
CA ILE A 55 -0.38 -0.54 -7.30
C ILE A 55 -0.24 0.27 -8.59
N ASP A 56 -0.98 1.36 -8.70
CA ASP A 56 -0.78 2.31 -9.80
C ASP A 56 0.69 2.75 -9.82
N GLU A 57 1.25 2.97 -11.02
CA GLU A 57 2.68 3.29 -11.22
C GLU A 57 3.65 2.25 -10.63
N GLY A 58 3.16 1.11 -10.16
CA GLY A 58 3.92 -0.08 -9.79
C GLY A 58 4.67 -0.03 -8.45
N SER A 59 4.91 1.13 -7.84
CA SER A 59 5.72 1.23 -6.62
C SER A 59 5.30 2.37 -5.69
N LEU A 60 5.24 2.09 -4.39
CA LEU A 60 5.04 3.10 -3.35
C LEU A 60 6.16 4.15 -3.29
N ALA A 61 7.39 3.75 -3.62
CA ALA A 61 8.53 4.67 -3.62
C ALA A 61 8.34 5.84 -4.58
N LEU A 62 7.70 5.63 -5.74
CA LEU A 62 7.45 6.69 -6.70
C LEU A 62 6.53 7.78 -6.13
N TYR A 63 5.52 7.39 -5.33
CA TYR A 63 4.64 8.32 -4.64
C TYR A 63 5.38 9.11 -3.57
N LYS A 64 6.20 8.45 -2.75
CA LYS A 64 7.03 9.10 -1.71
C LYS A 64 7.99 10.13 -2.31
N LEU A 65 8.58 9.81 -3.45
CA LEU A 65 9.53 10.68 -4.17
C LEU A 65 8.85 11.76 -5.03
N LYS A 66 7.52 11.85 -5.04
CA LYS A 66 6.74 12.78 -5.86
C LYS A 66 7.00 12.63 -7.37
N LEU A 67 7.29 11.41 -7.82
CA LEU A 67 7.57 11.11 -9.24
C LEU A 67 6.33 10.69 -10.01
N VAL A 68 5.17 10.62 -9.36
CA VAL A 68 3.86 10.32 -9.98
C VAL A 68 3.05 11.58 -10.17
N LYS A 69 2.15 11.52 -11.14
CA LYS A 69 1.19 12.60 -11.36
C LYS A 69 0.34 12.82 -10.10
N GLU A 70 0.21 14.06 -9.71
CA GLU A 70 -0.59 14.45 -8.56
C GLU A 70 -2.07 14.10 -8.76
N ASN A 71 -2.66 13.52 -7.71
CA ASN A 71 -4.09 13.34 -7.57
C ASN A 71 -4.61 14.33 -6.50
N PRO A 72 -5.19 15.47 -6.91
CA PRO A 72 -5.51 16.55 -5.98
C PRO A 72 -6.56 16.15 -4.95
N ILE A 73 -7.50 15.25 -5.28
CA ILE A 73 -8.52 14.79 -4.34
C ILE A 73 -7.87 13.97 -3.24
N LEU A 74 -7.07 12.97 -3.61
CA LEU A 74 -6.37 12.11 -2.64
C LEU A 74 -5.37 12.92 -1.82
N ALA A 75 -4.60 13.83 -2.46
CA ALA A 75 -3.67 14.71 -1.78
C ALA A 75 -4.34 15.53 -0.69
N THR A 76 -5.48 16.17 -0.99
CA THR A 76 -6.23 16.99 -0.03
C THR A 76 -6.60 16.20 1.24
N PHE A 77 -7.03 14.95 1.12
CA PHE A 77 -7.35 14.13 2.28
C PHE A 77 -6.09 13.76 3.08
N LEU A 78 -5.04 13.30 2.40
CA LEU A 78 -3.80 12.87 3.05
C LEU A 78 -3.04 14.02 3.73
N GLU A 79 -3.01 15.21 3.12
CA GLU A 79 -2.43 16.44 3.70
C GLU A 79 -3.13 16.86 5.00
N ASN A 80 -4.45 16.65 5.09
CA ASN A 80 -5.23 16.92 6.29
C ASN A 80 -5.26 15.72 7.25
N GLU A 81 -4.34 14.77 7.08
CA GLU A 81 -4.20 13.58 7.94
C GLU A 81 -5.44 12.67 7.97
N TYR A 82 -6.27 12.71 6.93
CA TYR A 82 -7.32 11.72 6.76
C TYR A 82 -6.74 10.45 6.13
N PRO A 83 -7.02 9.27 6.70
CA PRO A 83 -6.58 8.01 6.12
C PRO A 83 -7.39 7.71 4.85
N ALA A 84 -6.86 8.09 3.70
CA ALA A 84 -7.54 7.96 2.42
C ALA A 84 -6.77 7.04 1.46
N VAL A 85 -7.51 6.31 0.64
CA VAL A 85 -6.97 5.48 -0.44
C VAL A 85 -7.88 5.57 -1.66
N GLN A 86 -7.31 5.55 -2.86
CA GLN A 86 -8.11 5.50 -4.07
C GLN A 86 -8.08 4.10 -4.69
N LEU A 87 -9.26 3.62 -5.05
CA LEU A 87 -9.47 2.40 -5.81
C LEU A 87 -9.92 2.75 -7.23
N ASN A 88 -9.16 2.30 -8.21
CA ASN A 88 -9.49 2.43 -9.61
C ASN A 88 -10.01 1.08 -10.12
N PHE A 89 -11.17 1.08 -10.74
CA PHE A 89 -11.86 -0.14 -11.16
C PHE A 89 -12.36 -0.06 -12.60
N PRO A 90 -12.47 -1.21 -13.32
CA PRO A 90 -12.94 -1.26 -14.68
C PRO A 90 -14.43 -0.87 -14.79
N LEU A 91 -14.78 -0.23 -15.88
CA LEU A 91 -16.16 0.08 -16.20
C LEU A 91 -16.99 -1.22 -16.36
N GLY A 92 -18.09 -1.33 -15.64
CA GLY A 92 -18.99 -2.50 -15.69
C GLY A 92 -18.89 -3.47 -14.52
N GLU A 93 -17.84 -3.40 -13.71
CA GLU A 93 -17.59 -4.28 -12.56
C GLU A 93 -18.32 -3.85 -11.26
N TYR A 94 -19.54 -3.29 -11.41
CA TYR A 94 -20.25 -2.67 -10.28
C TYR A 94 -20.68 -3.64 -9.18
N THR A 95 -21.01 -4.88 -9.53
CA THR A 95 -21.40 -5.90 -8.54
C THR A 95 -20.24 -6.23 -7.60
N TYR A 96 -19.05 -6.41 -8.17
CA TYR A 96 -17.83 -6.63 -7.38
C TYR A 96 -17.48 -5.40 -6.56
N LEU A 97 -17.65 -4.20 -7.11
CA LEU A 97 -17.40 -2.96 -6.40
C LEU A 97 -18.27 -2.84 -5.14
N GLU A 98 -19.56 -3.17 -5.22
CA GLU A 98 -20.46 -3.14 -4.07
C GLU A 98 -19.94 -4.03 -2.94
N ASN A 99 -19.55 -5.26 -3.26
CA ASN A 99 -18.97 -6.19 -2.29
C ASN A 99 -17.65 -5.66 -1.70
N VAL A 100 -16.77 -5.11 -2.53
CA VAL A 100 -15.50 -4.54 -2.07
C VAL A 100 -15.73 -3.37 -1.11
N VAL A 101 -16.65 -2.47 -1.44
CA VAL A 101 -17.02 -1.33 -0.57
C VAL A 101 -17.60 -1.83 0.75
N LYS A 102 -18.48 -2.82 0.71
CA LYS A 102 -19.05 -3.46 1.90
C LYS A 102 -17.94 -4.07 2.77
N ASN A 103 -17.08 -4.91 2.20
CA ASN A 103 -15.94 -5.51 2.90
C ASN A 103 -14.98 -4.46 3.48
N PHE A 104 -14.74 -3.37 2.75
CA PHE A 104 -13.95 -2.25 3.24
C PHE A 104 -14.62 -1.54 4.42
N SER A 105 -15.92 -1.42 4.46
CA SER A 105 -16.65 -0.77 5.55
C SER A 105 -16.77 -1.63 6.81
N GLU A 106 -16.97 -2.93 6.66
CA GLU A 106 -17.21 -3.87 7.77
C GLU A 106 -15.99 -4.13 8.66
N ASP A 107 -14.80 -4.20 8.07
CA ASP A 107 -13.56 -4.47 8.82
C ASP A 107 -13.04 -3.20 9.55
N TYR A 108 -13.92 -2.50 10.24
CA TYR A 108 -13.54 -1.33 11.02
C TYR A 108 -12.93 -1.75 12.37
N ASP A 109 -11.66 -2.13 12.34
CA ASP A 109 -10.92 -2.49 13.55
C ASP A 109 -10.22 -1.24 14.13
N VAL A 110 -10.80 -0.67 15.19
CA VAL A 110 -10.29 0.50 15.91
C VAL A 110 -8.86 0.27 16.44
N ILE A 111 -8.48 -1.00 16.70
CA ILE A 111 -7.17 -1.36 17.25
C ILE A 111 -6.07 -1.14 16.21
N ASN A 112 -6.35 -1.37 14.93
CA ASN A 112 -5.39 -1.19 13.85
C ASN A 112 -5.13 0.28 13.47
N GLN A 113 -5.97 1.22 13.89
CA GLN A 113 -5.78 2.66 13.64
C GLN A 113 -4.61 3.26 14.43
N LYS A 114 -4.14 2.60 15.51
CA LYS A 114 -2.95 3.05 16.23
C LYS A 114 -1.67 2.96 15.41
N ASN A 115 -1.63 2.13 14.39
CA ASN A 115 -0.52 2.02 13.45
C ASN A 115 -0.72 2.97 12.26
N LYS A 116 -0.55 4.26 12.48
CA LYS A 116 -0.45 5.28 11.41
C LYS A 116 0.86 5.15 10.62
N GLU A 117 1.37 3.93 10.46
CA GLU A 117 2.63 3.69 9.77
C GLU A 117 2.48 4.04 8.29
N VAL A 118 3.15 5.10 7.87
CA VAL A 118 3.26 5.53 6.48
C VAL A 118 4.59 5.06 5.84
N ASN A 119 5.51 4.53 6.66
CA ASN A 119 6.81 4.03 6.23
C ASN A 119 6.76 2.52 6.00
N TYR A 120 6.15 2.12 4.91
CA TYR A 120 6.03 0.72 4.50
C TYR A 120 6.21 0.59 2.98
N ASP A 121 6.51 -0.63 2.53
CA ASP A 121 6.49 -1.02 1.13
C ASP A 121 5.57 -2.22 0.90
N SER A 122 5.11 -2.38 -0.32
CA SER A 122 4.32 -3.53 -0.75
C SER A 122 5.14 -4.40 -1.68
N ILE A 123 5.34 -5.65 -1.29
CA ILE A 123 6.09 -6.64 -2.06
C ILE A 123 5.13 -7.75 -2.47
N THR A 124 5.17 -8.15 -3.74
CA THR A 124 4.40 -9.28 -4.25
C THR A 124 5.29 -10.52 -4.29
N ILE A 125 4.94 -11.55 -3.52
CA ILE A 125 5.62 -12.84 -3.48
C ILE A 125 4.60 -13.94 -3.77
N PHE A 126 4.84 -14.79 -4.78
CA PHE A 126 3.94 -15.87 -5.20
C PHE A 126 2.48 -15.38 -5.39
N SER A 127 2.29 -14.27 -6.10
CA SER A 127 0.98 -13.65 -6.36
C SER A 127 0.24 -13.13 -5.12
N LYS A 128 0.87 -13.16 -3.94
CA LYS A 128 0.36 -12.53 -2.72
C LYS A 128 1.11 -11.24 -2.43
N ASN A 129 0.38 -10.23 -2.01
CA ASN A 129 0.95 -8.94 -1.67
C ASN A 129 1.18 -8.85 -0.16
N TYR A 130 2.40 -8.54 0.23
CA TYR A 130 2.78 -8.32 1.62
C TYR A 130 3.13 -6.85 1.83
N THR A 131 2.67 -6.28 2.93
CA THR A 131 3.13 -4.96 3.39
C THR A 131 4.25 -5.17 4.40
N ILE A 132 5.40 -4.57 4.14
CA ILE A 132 6.58 -4.68 5.00
C ILE A 132 6.98 -3.28 5.46
N SER A 133 7.30 -3.10 6.74
CA SER A 133 7.81 -1.82 7.22
C SER A 133 9.19 -1.52 6.63
N GLU A 134 9.49 -0.25 6.37
CA GLU A 134 10.81 0.15 5.86
C GLU A 134 11.95 -0.26 6.80
N SER A 135 11.72 -0.23 8.10
CA SER A 135 12.68 -0.70 9.10
C SER A 135 13.01 -2.18 8.92
N THR A 136 12.00 -3.02 8.69
CA THR A 136 12.20 -4.45 8.41
C THR A 136 12.96 -4.67 7.10
N LEU A 137 12.59 -3.92 6.06
CA LEU A 137 13.26 -3.98 4.77
C LEU A 137 14.75 -3.59 4.90
N THR A 138 15.03 -2.50 5.59
CA THR A 138 16.40 -2.03 5.87
C THR A 138 17.20 -3.11 6.63
N LEU A 139 16.59 -3.75 7.61
CA LEU A 139 17.22 -4.81 8.39
C LEU A 139 17.56 -6.02 7.52
N ILE A 140 16.67 -6.42 6.62
CA ILE A 140 16.92 -7.49 5.64
C ILE A 140 18.11 -7.12 4.73
N PHE A 141 18.18 -5.89 4.22
CA PHE A 141 19.30 -5.45 3.40
C PHE A 141 20.64 -5.47 4.16
N ILE A 142 20.65 -5.03 5.42
CA ILE A 142 21.84 -5.08 6.28
C ILE A 142 22.30 -6.53 6.43
N PHE A 143 21.41 -7.47 6.70
CA PHE A 143 21.74 -8.89 6.79
C PHE A 143 22.33 -9.44 5.50
N ILE A 144 21.76 -9.10 4.35
CA ILE A 144 22.28 -9.54 3.04
C ILE A 144 23.70 -9.01 2.82
N ILE A 145 23.96 -7.75 3.15
CA ILE A 145 25.30 -7.14 3.01
C ILE A 145 26.30 -7.84 3.93
N ILE A 146 25.97 -8.04 5.21
CA ILE A 146 26.85 -8.72 6.18
C ILE A 146 27.17 -10.14 5.72
N PHE A 147 26.15 -10.89 5.28
CA PHE A 147 26.32 -12.26 4.80
C PHE A 147 27.20 -12.31 3.54
N SER A 148 27.02 -11.38 2.62
CA SER A 148 27.84 -11.28 1.41
C SER A 148 29.31 -10.99 1.74
N LEU A 149 29.57 -10.05 2.66
CA LEU A 149 30.93 -9.75 3.11
C LEU A 149 31.58 -10.94 3.81
N PHE A 150 30.83 -11.62 4.67
CA PHE A 150 31.33 -12.84 5.35
C PHE A 150 31.66 -13.94 4.34
N SER A 151 30.86 -14.15 3.32
CA SER A 151 31.10 -15.12 2.25
C SER A 151 32.36 -14.80 1.45
N ILE A 152 32.61 -13.53 1.14
CA ILE A 152 33.83 -13.07 0.47
C ILE A 152 35.07 -13.32 1.34
N CYS A 153 35.00 -13.02 2.65
CA CYS A 153 36.07 -13.30 3.58
C CYS A 153 36.39 -14.79 3.62
N LEU A 154 35.40 -15.66 3.76
CA LEU A 154 35.60 -17.11 3.77
C LEU A 154 36.30 -17.62 2.49
N LEU A 155 35.84 -17.16 1.32
CA LEU A 155 36.47 -17.53 0.05
C LEU A 155 37.91 -17.03 -0.06
N SER A 156 38.23 -15.89 0.54
CA SER A 156 39.58 -15.34 0.56
C SER A 156 40.53 -16.22 1.42
N PHE A 157 40.03 -16.79 2.53
CA PHE A 157 40.82 -17.70 3.40
C PHE A 157 40.97 -19.10 2.81
N THR A 158 40.03 -19.57 1.99
CA THR A 158 40.11 -20.90 1.37
C THR A 158 41.03 -20.94 0.15
N ASN A 159 41.34 -19.79 -0.45
CA ASN A 159 42.21 -19.66 -1.63
C ASN A 159 43.63 -19.14 -1.30
N ALA A 160 43.95 -18.96 -0.03
CA ALA A 160 45.29 -18.63 0.47
C ALA A 160 45.99 -19.87 1.00
#